data_09a97b433fa4d6e0459180d562720291
#
_entry.id   09a97b433fa4d6e0459180d562720291
#
_cell.length_a   1.000
_cell.length_b   1.000
_cell.length_c   1.000
_cell.angle_alpha   90.00
_cell.angle_beta   90.00
_cell.angle_gamma   90.00
#
_symmetry.space_group_name_H-M   'P 1'
#
loop_
_entity.id
_entity.type
_entity.pdbx_description
1 polymer ?
#
loop_
_entity_poly.entity_id
_entity_poly.type
_entity_poly.pdbx_seq_one_letter_code
_entity_poly.pdbx_strand_id
1 'polypeptide(L)'
;MNDEIMITVGTRFYSFDGRILEIFGGDPIRFHIRNMYVHVTGPDRKGKRVVEIGHGRPDLRGACHIWRYTAAEWEQAHGLAALLEAVQAAIDSTLGHRTV
;
A
#
# COMPACT_ATOMS: atom_id res chain seq x y z
N MET A 1 15.34 13.88 8.19
CA MET A 1 15.66 13.38 6.86
C MET A 1 14.57 12.41 6.43
N ASN A 2 14.05 12.60 5.25
CA ASN A 2 12.93 11.78 4.78
C ASN A 2 13.44 10.59 4.00
N ASP A 3 13.11 9.42 4.49
CA ASP A 3 13.41 8.20 3.77
C ASP A 3 12.24 7.89 2.85
N GLU A 4 12.24 8.60 1.73
CA GLU A 4 11.19 8.39 0.75
C GLU A 4 11.46 7.12 -0.03
N ILE A 5 10.43 6.29 -0.14
CA ILE A 5 10.49 5.06 -0.90
C ILE A 5 9.81 5.31 -2.23
N MET A 6 10.52 5.06 -3.32
CA MET A 6 9.96 5.21 -4.67
C MET A 6 10.21 3.93 -5.43
N ILE A 7 9.17 3.37 -6.03
CA ILE A 7 9.28 2.15 -6.82
C ILE A 7 8.41 2.25 -8.06
N THR A 8 8.76 1.47 -9.06
CA THR A 8 7.96 1.33 -10.28
C THR A 8 7.53 -0.12 -10.41
N VAL A 9 6.25 -0.34 -10.61
CA VAL A 9 5.67 -1.66 -10.81
C VAL A 9 4.86 -1.62 -12.10
N GLY A 10 5.41 -2.20 -13.16
CA GLY A 10 4.77 -2.13 -14.47
C GLY A 10 4.66 -0.69 -14.94
N THR A 11 3.45 -0.23 -15.17
CA THR A 11 3.19 1.16 -15.60
C THR A 11 2.86 2.08 -14.43
N ARG A 12 2.91 1.59 -13.21
CA ARG A 12 2.59 2.38 -12.03
C ARG A 12 3.84 2.79 -11.27
N PHE A 13 3.80 3.98 -10.73
CA PHE A 13 4.86 4.52 -9.91
C PHE A 13 4.31 4.79 -8.50
N TYR A 14 5.00 4.29 -7.49
CA TYR A 14 4.61 4.45 -6.09
C TYR A 14 5.63 5.32 -5.38
N SER A 15 5.15 6.24 -4.55
CA SER A 15 6.00 7.09 -3.72
C SER A 15 5.42 7.16 -2.31
N PHE A 16 6.25 6.93 -1.30
CA PHE A 16 5.83 7.00 0.09
C PHE A 16 6.88 7.75 0.89
N ASP A 17 6.46 8.86 1.52
CA ASP A 17 7.37 9.71 2.28
C ASP A 17 7.25 9.52 3.80
N GLY A 18 6.55 8.49 4.24
CA GLY A 18 6.28 8.24 5.65
C GLY A 18 4.91 8.70 6.12
N ARG A 19 4.26 9.55 5.34
CA ARG A 19 2.93 10.07 5.65
C ARG A 19 1.94 9.88 4.52
N ILE A 20 2.39 10.07 3.30
CA ILE A 20 1.53 10.08 2.13
C ILE A 20 2.04 9.05 1.14
N LEU A 21 1.15 8.15 0.75
CA LEU A 21 1.38 7.22 -0.33
C LEU A 21 0.73 7.78 -1.58
N GLU A 22 1.52 7.96 -2.63
CA GLU A 22 1.03 8.41 -3.92
C GLU A 22 1.25 7.33 -4.96
N ILE A 23 0.24 7.11 -5.78
CA ILE A 23 0.30 6.10 -6.83
C ILE A 23 -0.03 6.80 -8.16
N PHE A 24 0.90 6.70 -9.10
CA PHE A 24 0.78 7.29 -10.42
C PHE A 24 0.74 6.17 -11.46
N GLY A 25 -0.07 6.30 -12.45
CA GLY A 25 -0.18 5.29 -13.51
C GLY A 25 -1.49 5.43 -14.23
N GLY A 26 -2.07 6.57 -14.14
CA GLY A 26 -3.34 7.01 -14.64
C GLY A 26 -3.64 8.26 -13.87
N ASP A 27 -4.83 8.41 -13.35
CA ASP A 27 -5.12 9.51 -12.45
C ASP A 27 -4.34 9.30 -11.15
N PRO A 28 -3.63 10.33 -10.66
CA PRO A 28 -2.89 10.19 -9.42
C PRO A 28 -3.82 9.90 -8.25
N ILE A 29 -3.38 9.00 -7.38
CA ILE A 29 -4.12 8.64 -6.18
C ILE A 29 -3.23 8.94 -4.98
N ARG A 30 -3.78 9.59 -3.98
CA ARG A 30 -3.05 9.98 -2.79
C ARG A 30 -3.76 9.48 -1.55
N PHE A 31 -2.99 8.81 -0.67
CA PHE A 31 -3.50 8.30 0.60
C PHE A 31 -2.67 8.88 1.74
N HIS A 32 -3.35 9.34 2.78
CA HIS A 32 -2.67 9.75 4.02
C HIS A 32 -2.78 8.64 5.04
N ILE A 33 -1.68 8.32 5.73
CA ILE A 33 -1.63 7.18 6.66
C ILE A 33 -2.70 7.26 7.76
N ARG A 34 -3.16 8.46 8.10
CA ARG A 34 -4.19 8.63 9.13
C ARG A 34 -5.60 8.33 8.63
N ASN A 35 -5.76 8.17 7.33
CA ASN A 35 -7.06 7.95 6.73
C ASN A 35 -6.98 6.94 5.60
N MET A 36 -6.28 5.85 5.84
CA MET A 36 -6.12 4.80 4.85
C MET A 36 -5.92 3.46 5.53
N TYR A 37 -6.05 2.42 4.75
CA TYR A 37 -5.70 1.07 5.18
C TYR A 37 -5.07 0.32 4.02
N VAL A 38 -4.29 -0.71 4.36
CA VAL A 38 -3.69 -1.63 3.40
C VAL A 38 -4.04 -3.04 3.83
N HIS A 39 -4.49 -3.83 2.89
CA HIS A 39 -4.80 -5.23 3.15
C HIS A 39 -4.24 -6.09 2.02
N VAL A 40 -3.37 -7.01 2.37
CA VAL A 40 -2.77 -7.93 1.41
C VAL A 40 -3.26 -9.34 1.72
N THR A 41 -3.86 -9.98 0.75
CA THR A 41 -4.38 -11.34 0.88
C THR A 41 -3.55 -12.28 0.01
N GLY A 42 -3.34 -13.48 0.51
CA GLY A 42 -2.58 -14.50 -0.21
C GLY A 42 -1.20 -14.72 0.41
N PRO A 43 -0.36 -15.51 -0.22
CA PRO A 43 -0.61 -16.15 -1.52
C PRO A 43 -1.62 -17.30 -1.43
N ASP A 44 -2.38 -17.50 -2.51
CA ASP A 44 -3.23 -18.67 -2.64
C ASP A 44 -2.38 -19.86 -3.15
N ARG A 45 -3.05 -20.94 -3.54
CA ARG A 45 -2.35 -22.15 -4.00
C ARG A 45 -1.45 -21.89 -5.22
N LYS A 46 -1.83 -20.92 -6.04
CA LYS A 46 -1.10 -20.58 -7.26
C LYS A 46 -0.13 -19.43 -7.05
N GLY A 47 0.00 -18.95 -5.81
CA GLY A 47 0.86 -17.83 -5.48
C GLY A 47 0.25 -16.47 -5.80
N LYS A 48 -1.03 -16.41 -6.07
CA LYS A 48 -1.71 -15.13 -6.37
C LYS A 48 -1.93 -14.33 -5.11
N ARG A 49 -1.76 -13.03 -5.23
CA ARG A 49 -2.00 -12.10 -4.13
C ARG A 49 -2.94 -10.98 -4.58
N VAL A 50 -3.69 -10.47 -3.61
CA VAL A 50 -4.57 -9.32 -3.82
C VAL A 50 -4.12 -8.22 -2.87
N VAL A 51 -3.90 -7.03 -3.41
CA VAL A 51 -3.55 -5.84 -2.62
C VAL A 51 -4.73 -4.89 -2.65
N GLU A 52 -5.24 -4.57 -1.49
CA GLU A 52 -6.32 -3.58 -1.35
C GLU A 52 -5.77 -2.38 -0.60
N ILE A 53 -5.90 -1.20 -1.19
CA ILE A 53 -5.52 0.07 -0.54
C ILE A 53 -6.73 0.96 -0.59
N GLY A 54 -7.18 1.42 0.56
CA GLY A 54 -8.41 2.20 0.63
C GLY A 54 -8.31 3.40 1.53
N HIS A 55 -9.23 4.33 1.29
CA HIS A 55 -9.42 5.49 2.17
C HIS A 55 -10.28 5.08 3.35
N GLY A 56 -10.06 5.73 4.49
CA GLY A 56 -10.82 5.45 5.68
C GLY A 56 -10.17 4.36 6.51
N ARG A 57 -10.99 3.66 7.26
CA ARG A 57 -10.55 2.55 8.10
C ARG A 57 -11.18 1.26 7.62
N PRO A 58 -10.62 0.10 8.01
CA PRO A 58 -11.19 -1.18 7.57
C PRO A 58 -12.66 -1.36 7.97
N ASP A 59 -13.07 -0.75 9.07
CA ASP A 59 -14.45 -0.83 9.56
C ASP A 59 -15.38 0.22 8.94
N LEU A 60 -14.81 1.30 8.40
CA LEU A 60 -15.55 2.39 7.77
C LEU A 60 -14.92 2.70 6.43
N ARG A 61 -15.12 1.79 5.48
CA ARG A 61 -14.45 1.88 4.19
C ARG A 61 -15.01 2.98 3.33
N GLY A 62 -14.10 3.79 2.77
CA GLY A 62 -14.39 4.68 1.67
C GLY A 62 -14.04 4.02 0.35
N ALA A 63 -13.59 4.82 -0.61
CA ALA A 63 -13.15 4.30 -1.89
C ALA A 63 -11.89 3.45 -1.70
N CYS A 64 -11.82 2.34 -2.42
CA CYS A 64 -10.65 1.48 -2.38
C CYS A 64 -10.20 1.10 -3.78
N HIS A 65 -8.95 0.70 -3.86
CA HIS A 65 -8.32 0.24 -5.09
C HIS A 65 -7.78 -1.15 -4.85
N ILE A 66 -8.05 -2.04 -5.80
CA ILE A 66 -7.68 -3.45 -5.67
C ILE A 66 -6.82 -3.83 -6.87
N TRP A 67 -5.66 -4.40 -6.59
CA TRP A 67 -4.78 -4.93 -7.62
C TRP A 67 -4.52 -6.40 -7.34
N ARG A 68 -4.56 -7.19 -8.42
CA ARG A 68 -4.32 -8.63 -8.34
C ARG A 68 -3.00 -8.95 -9.01
N TYR A 69 -2.21 -9.78 -8.36
CA TYR A 69 -0.89 -10.16 -8.85
C TYR A 69 -0.79 -11.67 -8.94
N THR A 70 -0.31 -12.16 -10.08
CA THR A 70 0.13 -13.56 -10.16
C THR A 70 1.42 -13.71 -9.38
N ALA A 71 1.85 -14.96 -9.13
CA ALA A 71 3.12 -15.20 -8.45
C ALA A 71 4.28 -14.53 -9.20
N ALA A 72 4.30 -14.65 -10.52
CA ALA A 72 5.36 -14.05 -11.35
C ALA A 72 5.31 -12.53 -11.28
N GLU A 73 4.12 -11.94 -11.36
CA GLU A 73 3.97 -10.49 -11.28
C GLU A 73 4.43 -9.96 -9.92
N TRP A 74 4.11 -10.69 -8.86
CA TRP A 74 4.53 -10.31 -7.52
C TRP A 74 6.05 -10.32 -7.38
N GLU A 75 6.70 -11.33 -7.94
CA GLU A 75 8.15 -11.40 -7.93
C GLU A 75 8.79 -10.27 -8.73
N GLN A 76 8.13 -9.86 -9.82
CA GLN A 76 8.63 -8.77 -10.66
C GLN A 76 8.35 -7.40 -10.06
N ALA A 77 7.47 -7.33 -9.09
CA ALA A 77 7.13 -6.07 -8.42
C ALA A 77 8.15 -5.77 -7.32
N HIS A 78 9.39 -5.50 -7.74
CA HIS A 78 10.51 -5.30 -6.81
C HIS A 78 10.24 -4.10 -5.90
N GLY A 79 10.36 -4.35 -4.60
CA GLY A 79 10.19 -3.32 -3.59
C GLY A 79 8.75 -3.09 -3.16
N LEU A 80 7.76 -3.68 -3.84
CA LEU A 80 6.36 -3.44 -3.49
C LEU A 80 6.04 -3.97 -2.10
N ALA A 81 6.47 -5.19 -1.79
CA ALA A 81 6.22 -5.77 -0.46
C ALA A 81 6.82 -4.90 0.64
N ALA A 82 8.06 -4.45 0.45
CA ALA A 82 8.72 -3.60 1.43
C ALA A 82 8.03 -2.26 1.58
N LEU A 83 7.56 -1.67 0.48
CA LEU A 83 6.82 -0.42 0.52
C LEU A 83 5.51 -0.59 1.30
N LEU A 84 4.76 -1.65 1.02
CA LEU A 84 3.50 -1.90 1.72
C LEU A 84 3.72 -2.16 3.21
N GLU A 85 4.80 -2.84 3.57
CA GLU A 85 5.17 -3.05 4.97
C GLU A 85 5.49 -1.73 5.66
N ALA A 86 6.20 -0.84 4.96
CA ALA A 86 6.53 0.47 5.51
C ALA A 86 5.27 1.31 5.72
N VAL A 87 4.33 1.26 4.78
CA VAL A 87 3.06 1.97 4.90
C VAL A 87 2.27 1.41 6.10
N GLN A 88 2.20 0.09 6.22
CA GLN A 88 1.49 -0.54 7.33
C GLN A 88 2.11 -0.18 8.67
N ALA A 89 3.43 -0.18 8.76
CA ALA A 89 4.13 0.19 9.99
C ALA A 89 3.84 1.64 10.36
N ALA A 90 3.76 2.53 9.38
CA ALA A 90 3.43 3.93 9.63
C ALA A 90 1.99 4.07 10.12
N ILE A 91 1.06 3.32 9.54
CA ILE A 91 -0.34 3.30 9.99
C ILE A 91 -0.42 2.82 11.44
N ASP A 92 0.25 1.72 11.74
CA ASP A 92 0.25 1.13 13.09
C ASP A 92 0.85 2.11 14.10
N SER A 93 1.86 2.85 13.71
CA SER A 93 2.48 3.85 14.56
C SER A 93 1.51 4.96 14.94
N THR A 94 0.67 5.41 14.00
CA THR A 94 -0.34 6.43 14.32
C THR A 94 -1.39 5.88 15.28
N LEU A 95 -1.80 4.63 15.11
CA LEU A 95 -2.76 3.99 15.99
C LEU A 95 -2.19 3.80 17.39
N GLY A 96 -0.91 3.44 17.49
CA GLY A 96 -0.23 3.28 18.76
C GLY A 96 -0.20 4.56 19.58
N HIS A 97 -0.01 5.70 18.91
CA HIS A 97 -0.01 6.99 19.57
C HIS A 97 -1.36 7.38 20.15
N ARG A 98 -2.44 6.85 19.60
CA ARG A 98 -3.79 7.21 20.03
C ARG A 98 -4.22 6.50 21.29
N THR A 99 -3.53 5.44 21.67
CA THR A 99 -3.89 4.63 22.82
C THR A 99 -3.20 5.05 24.09
N VAL A 100 -2.34 6.01 24.03
CA VAL A 100 -1.60 6.49 25.20
C VAL A 100 -2.40 7.46 26.05
#